data_e755155e838dfdc09ac4e50785ffe77a
#
_entry.id   e755155e838dfdc09ac4e50785ffe77a
#
_cell.length_a   1.000
_cell.length_b   1.000
_cell.length_c   1.000
_cell.angle_alpha   90.00
_cell.angle_beta   90.00
_cell.angle_gamma   90.00
#
_symmetry.space_group_name_H-M   'P 1'
#
loop_
_entity.id
_entity.type
_entity.pdbx_description
1 polymer ?
#
loop_
_entity_poly.entity_id
_entity_poly.type
_entity_poly.pdbx_seq_one_letter_code
_entity_poly.pdbx_strand_id
1 'polypeptide(L)'
;ASVQATNNASDTVFIVDEASMIGGPDSNGESLLHDLIQYVYAGTNCRLILLGDTAQLPPVGSEKSPAMNPDVLRSFGLNVTRATMTEPARQGRLSGILYNATMLRRMMLRPEGLGLPQLRLADDVIAVTPEDLPEYIDRAYSTDGKEQTVVITRSNRTASDFNHGIRGQVLYYEEE
;
A
#
# COMPACT_ATOMS: atom_id res chain seq x y z
N ALA A 1 -12.41 -6.15 -16.00
CA ALA A 1 -12.66 -4.98 -16.86
C ALA A 1 -11.49 -4.87 -17.83
N SER A 2 -11.67 -5.24 -19.08
CA SER A 2 -10.66 -5.10 -20.13
C SER A 2 -10.47 -3.62 -20.46
N VAL A 3 -9.24 -3.16 -20.53
CA VAL A 3 -8.91 -1.82 -21.04
C VAL A 3 -9.03 -1.86 -22.56
N GLN A 4 -10.17 -1.41 -23.07
CA GLN A 4 -10.44 -1.37 -24.51
C GLN A 4 -10.00 -0.05 -25.18
N ALA A 5 -9.18 0.76 -24.53
CA ALA A 5 -8.72 2.02 -25.09
C ALA A 5 -7.47 1.79 -25.97
N THR A 6 -7.50 2.35 -27.17
CA THR A 6 -6.33 2.39 -28.06
C THR A 6 -5.36 3.47 -27.57
N ASN A 7 -4.10 3.13 -27.34
CA ASN A 7 -3.07 4.11 -27.00
C ASN A 7 -2.46 4.72 -28.27
N ASN A 8 -2.72 5.99 -28.50
CA ASN A 8 -2.15 6.76 -29.61
C ASN A 8 -0.97 7.65 -29.18
N ALA A 9 -0.44 7.46 -27.97
CA ALA A 9 0.68 8.24 -27.45
C ALA A 9 1.99 7.91 -28.19
N SER A 10 2.86 8.89 -28.30
CA SER A 10 4.22 8.74 -28.78
C SER A 10 5.20 9.37 -27.79
N ASP A 11 6.40 8.80 -27.70
CA ASP A 11 7.51 9.29 -26.86
C ASP A 11 7.09 9.57 -25.41
N THR A 12 6.20 8.73 -24.87
CA THR A 12 5.54 8.92 -23.59
C THR A 12 6.06 7.93 -22.54
N VAL A 13 6.29 8.41 -21.32
CA VAL A 13 6.60 7.58 -20.16
C VAL A 13 5.33 7.46 -19.29
N PHE A 14 4.85 6.25 -19.15
CA PHE A 14 3.76 5.91 -18.24
C PHE A 14 4.36 5.55 -16.88
N ILE A 15 3.82 6.14 -15.82
CA ILE A 15 4.24 5.85 -14.44
C ILE A 15 3.03 5.27 -13.71
N VAL A 16 3.19 4.08 -13.18
CA VAL A 16 2.18 3.40 -12.35
C VAL A 16 2.71 3.33 -10.93
N ASP A 17 2.06 4.08 -10.05
CA ASP A 17 2.33 4.02 -8.62
C ASP A 17 1.53 2.87 -7.98
N GLU A 18 1.99 2.40 -6.81
CA GLU A 18 1.41 1.25 -6.10
C GLU A 18 1.28 -0.02 -6.95
N ALA A 19 2.21 -0.25 -7.88
CA ALA A 19 2.20 -1.41 -8.76
C ALA A 19 2.32 -2.74 -8.01
N SER A 20 2.75 -2.72 -6.74
CA SER A 20 2.72 -3.88 -5.83
C SER A 20 1.31 -4.42 -5.57
N MET A 21 0.26 -3.64 -5.84
CA MET A 21 -1.14 -4.04 -5.71
C MET A 21 -1.70 -4.73 -6.98
N ILE A 22 -0.97 -4.75 -8.09
CA ILE A 22 -1.40 -5.45 -9.31
C ILE A 22 -1.30 -6.96 -9.09
N GLY A 23 -2.44 -7.63 -9.12
CA GLY A 23 -2.56 -9.08 -8.95
C GLY A 23 -2.22 -9.89 -10.20
N GLY A 24 -2.21 -11.21 -10.04
CA GLY A 24 -2.18 -12.15 -11.15
C GLY A 24 -3.49 -12.17 -11.93
N PRO A 25 -3.62 -13.09 -12.91
CA PRO A 25 -4.87 -13.29 -13.63
C PRO A 25 -6.01 -13.60 -12.66
N ASP A 26 -7.18 -13.07 -12.92
CA ASP A 26 -8.40 -13.34 -12.17
C ASP A 26 -8.98 -14.74 -12.49
N SER A 27 -10.14 -15.05 -11.91
CA SER A 27 -10.85 -16.33 -12.15
C SER A 27 -11.26 -16.55 -13.60
N ASN A 28 -11.32 -15.50 -14.43
CA ASN A 28 -11.64 -15.54 -15.84
C ASN A 28 -10.38 -15.57 -16.73
N GLY A 29 -9.18 -15.55 -16.12
CA GLY A 29 -7.92 -15.48 -16.83
C GLY A 29 -7.55 -14.06 -17.30
N GLU A 30 -8.32 -13.03 -16.93
CA GLU A 30 -8.02 -11.64 -17.25
C GLU A 30 -6.88 -11.12 -16.35
N SER A 31 -5.94 -10.40 -16.93
CA SER A 31 -4.77 -9.88 -16.22
C SER A 31 -4.61 -8.39 -16.46
N LEU A 32 -4.82 -7.61 -15.41
CA LEU A 32 -4.60 -6.16 -15.44
C LEU A 32 -3.18 -5.80 -15.88
N LEU A 33 -2.18 -6.59 -15.46
CA LEU A 33 -0.79 -6.38 -15.88
C LEU A 33 -0.62 -6.57 -17.39
N HIS A 34 -1.25 -7.61 -17.96
CA HIS A 34 -1.22 -7.87 -19.39
C HIS A 34 -1.85 -6.72 -20.17
N ASP A 35 -3.04 -6.28 -19.76
CA ASP A 35 -3.75 -5.18 -20.39
C ASP A 35 -2.98 -3.87 -20.32
N LEU A 36 -2.36 -3.58 -19.15
CA LEU A 36 -1.50 -2.41 -18.98
C LEU A 36 -0.32 -2.44 -19.94
N ILE A 37 0.38 -3.58 -20.03
CA ILE A 37 1.53 -3.74 -20.92
C ILE A 37 1.09 -3.59 -22.38
N GLN A 38 0.02 -4.25 -22.79
CA GLN A 38 -0.52 -4.11 -24.14
C GLN A 38 -0.89 -2.65 -24.46
N TYR A 39 -1.57 -1.98 -23.53
CA TYR A 39 -1.95 -0.58 -23.70
C TYR A 39 -0.73 0.32 -23.89
N VAL A 40 0.25 0.25 -22.98
CA VAL A 40 1.43 1.12 -23.03
C VAL A 40 2.23 0.91 -24.32
N TYR A 41 2.48 -0.35 -24.67
CA TYR A 41 3.36 -0.67 -25.82
C TYR A 41 2.62 -0.74 -27.17
N ALA A 42 1.29 -0.50 -27.19
CA ALA A 42 0.57 -0.17 -28.42
C ALA A 42 0.95 1.22 -28.97
N GLY A 43 1.41 2.13 -28.10
CA GLY A 43 1.93 3.43 -28.52
C GLY A 43 3.35 3.36 -29.11
N THR A 44 3.79 4.45 -29.73
CA THR A 44 5.08 4.54 -30.40
C THR A 44 6.14 5.06 -29.41
N ASN A 45 7.25 4.32 -29.25
CA ASN A 45 8.35 4.67 -28.33
C ASN A 45 7.91 4.98 -26.90
N CYS A 46 6.88 4.27 -26.41
CA CYS A 46 6.38 4.40 -25.04
C CYS A 46 7.21 3.57 -24.08
N ARG A 47 7.27 4.01 -22.83
CA ARG A 47 7.99 3.34 -21.73
C ARG A 47 7.09 3.24 -20.52
N LEU A 48 7.33 2.23 -19.69
CA LEU A 48 6.59 1.97 -18.45
C LEU A 48 7.54 1.99 -17.26
N ILE A 49 7.17 2.74 -16.23
CA ILE A 49 7.80 2.73 -14.91
C ILE A 49 6.77 2.19 -13.92
N LEU A 50 7.12 1.11 -13.24
CA LEU A 50 6.31 0.53 -12.18
C LEU A 50 6.96 0.86 -10.83
N LEU A 51 6.25 1.59 -9.98
CA LEU A 51 6.66 1.93 -8.62
C LEU A 51 5.85 1.09 -7.65
N GLY A 52 6.49 0.52 -6.64
CA GLY A 52 5.79 -0.27 -5.65
C GLY A 52 6.69 -0.74 -4.52
N ASP A 53 6.09 -1.17 -3.43
CA ASP A 53 6.77 -1.67 -2.26
C ASP A 53 6.30 -3.10 -1.93
N THR A 54 7.18 -4.08 -2.09
CA THR A 54 6.88 -5.49 -1.81
C THR A 54 6.76 -5.82 -0.32
N ALA A 55 7.01 -4.85 0.58
CA ALA A 55 6.75 -4.97 2.01
C ALA A 55 5.36 -4.45 2.42
N GLN A 56 4.62 -3.84 1.50
CA GLN A 56 3.22 -3.48 1.70
C GLN A 56 2.30 -4.70 1.44
N LEU A 57 0.99 -4.52 1.65
CA LEU A 57 0.02 -5.60 1.44
C LEU A 57 0.08 -6.11 0.00
N PRO A 58 0.16 -7.44 -0.17
CA PRO A 58 0.14 -8.04 -1.51
C PRO A 58 -1.26 -7.94 -2.13
N PRO A 59 -1.38 -8.19 -3.44
CA PRO A 59 -2.68 -8.26 -4.11
C PRO A 59 -3.57 -9.33 -3.49
N VAL A 60 -4.88 -9.13 -3.54
CA VAL A 60 -5.85 -10.11 -3.02
C VAL A 60 -5.68 -11.44 -3.76
N GLY A 61 -5.54 -12.53 -3.00
CA GLY A 61 -5.37 -13.89 -3.55
C GLY A 61 -3.97 -14.20 -4.08
N SER A 62 -2.97 -13.35 -3.85
CA SER A 62 -1.60 -13.55 -4.31
C SER A 62 -0.59 -13.18 -3.22
N GLU A 63 0.48 -13.93 -3.08
CA GLU A 63 1.57 -13.61 -2.13
C GLU A 63 2.48 -12.49 -2.64
N LYS A 64 2.57 -12.31 -3.93
CA LYS A 64 3.46 -11.32 -4.58
C LYS A 64 2.82 -10.77 -5.84
N SER A 65 3.04 -9.49 -6.10
CA SER A 65 2.62 -8.87 -7.35
C SER A 65 3.49 -9.33 -8.53
N PRO A 66 2.91 -9.81 -9.63
CA PRO A 66 3.65 -10.09 -10.85
C PRO A 66 4.27 -8.84 -11.47
N ALA A 67 3.69 -7.67 -11.25
CA ALA A 67 4.23 -6.39 -11.73
C ALA A 67 5.55 -6.00 -11.06
N MET A 68 5.83 -6.54 -9.87
CA MET A 68 7.10 -6.31 -9.15
C MET A 68 8.13 -7.42 -9.39
N ASN A 69 7.82 -8.40 -10.24
CA ASN A 69 8.73 -9.49 -10.57
C ASN A 69 9.38 -9.26 -11.95
N PRO A 70 10.71 -8.96 -12.02
CA PRO A 70 11.39 -8.73 -13.29
C PRO A 70 11.30 -9.90 -14.28
N ASP A 71 11.25 -11.15 -13.79
CA ASP A 71 11.21 -12.32 -14.68
C ASP A 71 9.84 -12.46 -15.35
N VAL A 72 8.76 -12.14 -14.62
CA VAL A 72 7.42 -12.05 -15.20
C VAL A 72 7.36 -10.96 -16.27
N LEU A 73 7.93 -9.79 -15.99
CA LEU A 73 7.94 -8.70 -16.97
C LEU A 73 8.78 -9.05 -18.21
N ARG A 74 9.91 -9.74 -18.03
CA ARG A 74 10.73 -10.23 -19.16
C ARG A 74 9.99 -11.27 -20.01
N SER A 75 9.10 -12.08 -19.42
CA SER A 75 8.29 -13.05 -20.18
C SER A 75 7.34 -12.40 -21.20
N PHE A 76 7.03 -11.12 -21.02
CA PHE A 76 6.32 -10.29 -22.01
C PHE A 76 7.24 -9.73 -23.11
N GLY A 77 8.51 -10.14 -23.17
CA GLY A 77 9.48 -9.64 -24.13
C GLY A 77 10.06 -8.26 -23.79
N LEU A 78 9.83 -7.76 -22.55
CA LEU A 78 10.29 -6.44 -22.13
C LEU A 78 11.76 -6.46 -21.68
N ASN A 79 12.48 -5.39 -22.00
CA ASN A 79 13.79 -5.11 -21.40
C ASN A 79 13.58 -4.39 -20.06
N VAL A 80 13.90 -5.09 -18.97
CA VAL A 80 13.57 -4.65 -17.61
C VAL A 80 14.82 -4.26 -16.83
N THR A 81 14.87 -3.02 -16.37
CA THR A 81 15.85 -2.52 -15.39
C THR A 81 15.17 -2.35 -14.03
N ARG A 82 15.82 -2.81 -12.97
CA ARG A 82 15.33 -2.65 -11.59
C ARG A 82 16.22 -1.70 -10.81
N ALA A 83 15.59 -0.79 -10.08
CA ALA A 83 16.25 0.04 -9.07
C ALA A 83 15.51 -0.13 -7.72
N THR A 84 16.24 0.01 -6.63
CA THR A 84 15.66 -0.06 -5.27
C THR A 84 16.05 1.21 -4.53
N MET A 85 15.04 1.94 -4.03
CA MET A 85 15.23 3.07 -3.15
C MET A 85 15.38 2.57 -1.71
N THR A 86 16.45 2.96 -1.04
CA THR A 86 16.78 2.49 0.32
C THR A 86 16.77 3.59 1.36
N GLU A 87 16.76 4.85 0.96
CA GLU A 87 16.78 5.97 1.88
C GLU A 87 15.36 6.47 2.18
N PRO A 88 14.93 6.46 3.47
CA PRO A 88 13.64 7.01 3.86
C PRO A 88 13.70 8.54 3.80
N ALA A 89 12.73 9.14 3.09
CA ALA A 89 12.65 10.59 2.93
C ALA A 89 11.59 11.26 3.82
N ARG A 90 10.56 10.51 4.26
CA ARG A 90 9.41 11.07 4.99
C ARG A 90 9.63 11.20 6.48
N GLN A 91 10.49 10.38 7.08
CA GLN A 91 10.65 10.29 8.52
C GLN A 91 12.06 10.70 8.95
N GLY A 92 12.14 11.44 10.08
CA GLY A 92 13.43 11.77 10.69
C GLY A 92 14.17 10.55 11.23
N ARG A 93 15.48 10.64 11.33
CA ARG A 93 16.34 9.52 11.78
C ARG A 93 16.02 9.01 13.20
N LEU A 94 15.41 9.83 14.04
CA LEU A 94 15.04 9.49 15.42
C LEU A 94 13.59 9.02 15.56
N SER A 95 12.82 8.95 14.48
CA SER A 95 11.42 8.52 14.47
C SER A 95 11.28 7.07 14.93
N GLY A 96 10.39 6.85 15.90
CA GLY A 96 9.97 5.51 16.33
C GLY A 96 9.19 4.80 15.23
N ILE A 97 8.41 5.53 14.43
CA ILE A 97 7.70 5.00 13.26
C ILE A 97 8.71 4.41 12.28
N LEU A 98 9.77 5.15 11.93
CA LEU A 98 10.81 4.66 11.02
C LEU A 98 11.54 3.45 11.58
N TYR A 99 11.87 3.47 12.89
CA TYR A 99 12.52 2.35 13.56
C TYR A 99 11.65 1.08 13.46
N ASN A 100 10.37 1.18 13.83
CA ASN A 100 9.44 0.07 13.83
C ASN A 100 9.19 -0.47 12.40
N ALA A 101 8.98 0.41 11.43
CA ALA A 101 8.82 0.03 10.03
C ALA A 101 10.06 -0.71 9.49
N THR A 102 11.26 -0.22 9.81
CA THR A 102 12.52 -0.85 9.39
C THR A 102 12.70 -2.22 10.05
N MET A 103 12.36 -2.33 11.34
CA MET A 103 12.40 -3.60 12.08
C MET A 103 11.44 -4.61 11.45
N LEU A 104 10.17 -4.24 11.21
CA LEU A 104 9.18 -5.10 10.57
C LEU A 104 9.64 -5.56 9.18
N ARG A 105 10.18 -4.65 8.36
CA ARG A 105 10.73 -4.99 7.03
C ARG A 105 11.87 -6.01 7.13
N ARG A 106 12.75 -5.89 8.11
CA ARG A 106 13.83 -6.88 8.35
C ARG A 106 13.27 -8.24 8.75
N MET A 107 12.22 -8.26 9.58
CA MET A 107 11.53 -9.49 9.97
C MET A 107 10.89 -10.19 8.75
N MET A 108 10.26 -9.45 7.85
CA MET A 108 9.68 -10.00 6.61
C MET A 108 10.72 -10.66 5.71
N LEU A 109 11.96 -10.15 5.71
CA LEU A 109 13.07 -10.73 4.93
C LEU A 109 13.65 -12.02 5.55
N ARG A 110 13.41 -12.26 6.84
CA ARG A 110 13.91 -13.42 7.59
C ARG A 110 12.81 -13.97 8.50
N PRO A 111 11.77 -14.59 7.95
CA PRO A 111 10.60 -15.01 8.73
C PRO A 111 10.91 -16.16 9.70
N GLU A 112 11.97 -16.93 9.47
CA GLU A 112 12.33 -18.06 10.31
C GLU A 112 12.96 -17.61 11.64
N GLY A 113 12.39 -18.05 12.76
CA GLY A 113 12.94 -17.85 14.10
C GLY A 113 12.65 -16.50 14.75
N LEU A 114 11.84 -15.65 14.15
CA LEU A 114 11.44 -14.37 14.72
C LEU A 114 10.08 -14.52 15.44
N GLY A 115 10.06 -14.19 16.73
CA GLY A 115 8.83 -14.09 17.52
C GLY A 115 7.92 -12.95 17.06
N LEU A 116 6.90 -12.63 17.85
CA LEU A 116 6.05 -11.45 17.60
C LEU A 116 6.90 -10.18 17.60
N PRO A 117 6.62 -9.21 16.73
CA PRO A 117 7.33 -7.94 16.69
C PRO A 117 7.13 -7.19 18.01
N GLN A 118 8.23 -6.69 18.58
CA GLN A 118 8.19 -5.81 19.73
C GLN A 118 8.36 -4.37 19.25
N LEU A 119 7.27 -3.62 19.25
CA LEU A 119 7.28 -2.22 18.83
C LEU A 119 7.98 -1.37 19.88
N ARG A 120 8.85 -0.48 19.41
CA ARG A 120 9.49 0.54 20.25
C ARG A 120 8.56 1.72 20.38
N LEU A 121 8.30 2.13 21.64
CA LEU A 121 7.61 3.38 21.95
C LEU A 121 8.60 4.56 21.82
N ALA A 122 8.11 5.69 21.35
CA ALA A 122 8.87 6.92 21.16
C ALA A 122 7.91 8.11 21.17
N ASP A 123 8.40 9.32 21.01
CA ASP A 123 7.56 10.53 21.01
C ASP A 123 6.45 10.50 19.94
N ASP A 124 6.70 9.81 18.81
CA ASP A 124 5.80 9.61 17.69
C ASP A 124 5.11 8.23 17.69
N VAL A 125 5.31 7.39 18.72
CA VAL A 125 4.70 6.05 18.85
C VAL A 125 4.32 5.79 20.30
N ILE A 126 3.05 5.79 20.60
CA ILE A 126 2.51 5.52 21.94
C ILE A 126 1.70 4.22 21.97
N ALA A 127 1.65 3.59 23.12
CA ALA A 127 0.71 2.51 23.40
C ALA A 127 -0.52 3.08 24.13
N VAL A 128 -1.69 2.68 23.66
CA VAL A 128 -2.97 3.12 24.25
C VAL A 128 -3.72 1.88 24.69
N THR A 129 -4.31 1.92 25.89
CA THR A 129 -5.19 0.84 26.37
C THR A 129 -6.54 0.87 25.64
N PRO A 130 -7.28 -0.26 25.59
CA PRO A 130 -8.63 -0.25 25.00
C PRO A 130 -9.59 0.74 25.69
N GLU A 131 -9.40 0.95 26.99
CA GLU A 131 -10.22 1.86 27.79
C GLU A 131 -9.98 3.33 27.42
N ASP A 132 -8.73 3.68 27.14
CA ASP A 132 -8.32 5.06 26.81
C ASP A 132 -8.49 5.39 25.32
N LEU A 133 -8.63 4.37 24.47
CA LEU A 133 -8.68 4.53 23.00
C LEU A 133 -9.74 5.53 22.51
N PRO A 134 -10.99 5.55 23.06
CA PRO A 134 -11.98 6.53 22.64
C PRO A 134 -11.53 7.99 22.85
N GLU A 135 -10.90 8.28 24.00
CA GLU A 135 -10.40 9.63 24.29
C GLU A 135 -9.27 10.04 23.32
N TYR A 136 -8.36 9.11 22.99
CA TYR A 136 -7.29 9.37 22.02
C TYR A 136 -7.84 9.60 20.61
N ILE A 137 -8.87 8.86 20.20
CA ILE A 137 -9.55 9.07 18.93
C ILE A 137 -10.20 10.46 18.91
N ASP A 138 -11.00 10.80 19.93
CA ASP A 138 -11.65 12.11 20.03
C ASP A 138 -10.65 13.26 19.98
N ARG A 139 -9.55 13.15 20.72
CA ARG A 139 -8.46 14.13 20.70
C ARG A 139 -7.85 14.27 19.31
N ALA A 140 -7.52 13.17 18.63
CA ALA A 140 -6.90 13.19 17.30
C ALA A 140 -7.84 13.88 16.30
N TYR A 141 -9.11 13.53 16.27
CA TYR A 141 -10.09 14.17 15.40
C TYR A 141 -10.31 15.65 15.71
N SER A 142 -10.26 16.01 17.00
CA SER A 142 -10.43 17.42 17.44
C SER A 142 -9.20 18.28 17.17
N THR A 143 -7.98 17.71 17.27
CA THR A 143 -6.71 18.44 17.13
C THR A 143 -6.20 18.44 15.70
N ASP A 144 -6.15 17.26 15.07
CA ASP A 144 -5.54 17.08 13.76
C ASP A 144 -6.58 17.08 12.63
N GLY A 145 -7.84 16.83 12.96
CA GLY A 145 -8.96 16.79 12.02
C GLY A 145 -9.10 15.46 11.26
N LYS A 146 -10.24 15.30 10.61
CA LYS A 146 -10.62 14.06 9.92
C LYS A 146 -9.71 13.69 8.75
N GLU A 147 -9.11 14.67 8.10
CA GLU A 147 -8.24 14.46 6.92
C GLU A 147 -6.82 14.02 7.31
N GLN A 148 -6.44 14.21 8.58
CA GLN A 148 -5.12 13.85 9.10
C GLN A 148 -5.15 12.64 10.04
N THR A 149 -6.36 12.17 10.40
CA THR A 149 -6.54 11.06 11.33
C THR A 149 -7.05 9.82 10.60
N VAL A 150 -6.37 8.69 10.79
CA VAL A 150 -6.80 7.40 10.24
C VAL A 150 -6.77 6.31 11.29
N VAL A 151 -7.79 5.47 11.34
CA VAL A 151 -7.86 4.28 12.19
C VAL A 151 -7.63 3.04 11.33
N ILE A 152 -6.56 2.30 11.62
CA ILE A 152 -6.21 1.08 10.90
C ILE A 152 -6.66 -0.13 11.71
N THR A 153 -7.42 -1.02 11.09
CA THR A 153 -7.96 -2.22 11.73
C THR A 153 -7.59 -3.49 10.95
N ARG A 154 -7.70 -4.63 11.62
CA ARG A 154 -7.40 -5.93 10.99
C ARG A 154 -8.49 -6.40 10.02
N SER A 155 -9.75 -6.00 10.22
CA SER A 155 -10.88 -6.50 9.45
C SER A 155 -11.83 -5.39 9.02
N ASN A 156 -12.52 -5.59 7.88
CA ASN A 156 -13.56 -4.68 7.41
C ASN A 156 -14.70 -4.52 8.42
N ARG A 157 -15.06 -5.59 9.15
CA ARG A 157 -16.06 -5.53 10.20
C ARG A 157 -15.66 -4.55 11.30
N THR A 158 -14.45 -4.71 11.84
CA THR A 158 -13.92 -3.79 12.86
C THR A 158 -13.80 -2.36 12.33
N ALA A 159 -13.40 -2.18 11.06
CA ALA A 159 -13.37 -0.85 10.45
C ALA A 159 -14.77 -0.22 10.37
N SER A 160 -15.79 -1.02 10.04
CA SER A 160 -17.19 -0.55 10.03
C SER A 160 -17.66 -0.14 11.42
N ASP A 161 -17.35 -0.95 12.44
CA ASP A 161 -17.72 -0.65 13.84
C ASP A 161 -17.08 0.68 14.31
N PHE A 162 -15.77 0.89 14.02
CA PHE A 162 -15.11 2.16 14.30
C PHE A 162 -15.72 3.33 13.52
N ASN A 163 -16.04 3.14 12.24
CA ASN A 163 -16.65 4.19 11.44
C ASN A 163 -18.01 4.64 11.98
N HIS A 164 -18.86 3.70 12.42
CA HIS A 164 -20.13 4.04 13.05
C HIS A 164 -19.92 4.80 14.36
N GLY A 165 -19.03 4.31 15.23
CA GLY A 165 -18.72 4.96 16.50
C GLY A 165 -18.17 6.38 16.31
N ILE A 166 -17.22 6.56 15.39
CA ILE A 166 -16.61 7.88 15.11
C ILE A 166 -17.64 8.84 14.51
N ARG A 167 -18.48 8.40 13.58
CA ARG A 167 -19.53 9.24 12.99
C ARG A 167 -20.52 9.72 14.03
N GLY A 168 -21.02 8.82 14.90
CA GLY A 168 -22.01 9.18 15.90
C GLY A 168 -21.45 9.94 17.10
N GLN A 169 -20.30 9.52 17.64
CA GLN A 169 -19.79 10.03 18.91
C GLN A 169 -18.76 11.16 18.77
N VAL A 170 -17.99 11.16 17.69
CA VAL A 170 -16.91 12.14 17.49
C VAL A 170 -17.29 13.22 16.48
N LEU A 171 -17.91 12.84 15.37
CA LEU A 171 -18.30 13.78 14.32
C LEU A 171 -19.74 14.28 14.43
N TYR A 172 -20.53 13.71 15.33
CA TYR A 172 -21.95 14.06 15.57
C TYR A 172 -22.81 14.04 14.30
N TYR A 173 -22.51 13.14 13.35
CA TYR A 173 -23.35 12.94 12.18
C TYR A 173 -24.60 12.15 12.61
N GLU A 174 -25.78 12.66 12.28
CA GLU A 174 -27.03 11.92 12.44
C GLU A 174 -27.01 10.72 11.48
N GLU A 175 -27.41 9.54 11.98
CA GLU A 175 -27.63 8.37 11.14
C GLU A 175 -28.90 8.63 10.29
N GLU A 176 -28.74 8.67 8.95
CA GLU A 176 -29.86 8.63 8.01
C GLU A 176 -30.35 7.19 7.79
#